data_15b57b7d3fb192e0d340080290b9fa0b
#
_entry.id   15b57b7d3fb192e0d340080290b9fa0b
#
_cell.length_a   1.000
_cell.length_b   1.000
_cell.length_c   1.000
_cell.angle_alpha   90.00
_cell.angle_beta   90.00
_cell.angle_gamma   90.00
#
_symmetry.space_group_name_H-M   'P 1'
#
loop_
_entity.id
_entity.type
_entity.pdbx_description
1 polymer ?
#
loop_
_entity_poly.entity_id
_entity_poly.type
_entity_poly.pdbx_seq_one_letter_code
_entity_poly.pdbx_strand_id
1 'polypeptide(L)'
;IEAGAVNPRVLECRRLTLWRCVQVSLELGLPIGAAGQLWILPFKNSKLSRQAGTEQVDAVPVIGYKGWVSLLGRSGLTIKTRLHYEGEPWEWAEGSEQTLRHRPDDNVRLSVIQELGDQATPAAVEQIMNGLVRHAYSIATTPSGLTTFEVMSRAELDTAEAMSPGKNAPDSPWRDPLAWPRMVRKTVLTRHAKELPIAGNQAAERAVAIESHLEAGGTINDLPGLDDPEADAGQESPGDAS
;
A
#
# COMPACT_ATOMS: atom_id res chain seq x y z
N ILE A 1 10.24 7.72 18.42
CA ILE A 1 10.03 6.91 17.21
C ILE A 1 10.99 5.74 17.36
N GLU A 2 10.45 4.55 17.67
CA GLU A 2 11.27 3.35 17.82
C GLU A 2 11.98 3.02 16.52
N ALA A 3 13.30 2.90 16.59
CA ALA A 3 14.20 2.73 15.45
C ALA A 3 13.98 1.44 14.62
N GLY A 4 13.13 0.53 15.05
CA GLY A 4 12.86 -0.73 14.36
C GLY A 4 11.93 -0.64 13.13
N ALA A 5 11.28 0.49 12.91
CA ALA A 5 10.32 0.67 11.82
C ALA A 5 10.79 1.67 10.75
N VAL A 6 11.97 2.24 10.90
CA VAL A 6 12.48 3.29 10.00
C VAL A 6 13.67 2.75 9.24
N ASN A 7 13.54 2.67 7.90
CA ASN A 7 14.71 2.47 7.05
C ASN A 7 15.71 3.59 7.35
N PRO A 8 16.99 3.30 7.74
CA PRO A 8 17.99 4.33 8.08
C PRO A 8 18.16 5.40 7.02
N ARG A 9 17.98 5.06 5.75
CA ARG A 9 18.04 6.00 4.62
C ARG A 9 16.94 7.06 4.64
N VAL A 10 15.90 6.94 5.47
CA VAL A 10 14.90 7.99 5.67
C VAL A 10 15.55 9.29 6.19
N LEU A 11 16.63 9.17 6.96
CA LEU A 11 17.39 10.34 7.47
C LEU A 11 18.17 11.08 6.37
N GLU A 12 18.41 10.43 5.22
CA GLU A 12 19.04 11.01 4.04
C GLU A 12 18.06 11.78 3.15
N CYS A 13 16.76 11.61 3.39
CA CYS A 13 15.72 12.25 2.60
C CYS A 13 15.71 13.76 2.79
N ARG A 14 15.32 14.46 1.74
CA ARG A 14 15.16 15.92 1.78
C ARG A 14 14.13 16.31 2.83
N ARG A 15 14.45 17.30 3.67
CA ARG A 15 13.64 17.72 4.82
C ARG A 15 12.20 18.08 4.44
N LEU A 16 12.02 18.79 3.31
CA LEU A 16 10.69 19.15 2.81
C LEU A 16 9.81 17.92 2.55
N THR A 17 10.38 16.86 1.96
CA THR A 17 9.60 15.64 1.68
C THR A 17 9.26 14.87 2.95
N LEU A 18 10.13 14.90 3.96
CA LEU A 18 9.82 14.35 5.29
C LEU A 18 8.67 15.11 5.95
N TRP A 19 8.72 16.46 5.89
CA TRP A 19 7.66 17.30 6.42
C TRP A 19 6.31 17.00 5.74
N ARG A 20 6.29 16.90 4.43
CA ARG A 20 5.09 16.55 3.67
C ARG A 20 4.55 15.15 4.01
N CYS A 21 5.42 14.18 4.31
CA CYS A 21 4.97 12.89 4.83
C CYS A 21 4.28 13.01 6.20
N VAL A 22 4.75 13.92 7.05
CA VAL A 22 4.10 14.20 8.35
C VAL A 22 2.73 14.85 8.12
N GLN A 23 2.63 15.83 7.21
CA GLN A 23 1.35 16.46 6.84
C GLN A 23 0.35 15.41 6.34
N VAL A 24 0.75 14.52 5.42
CA VAL A 24 -0.07 13.40 4.96
C VAL A 24 -0.52 12.51 6.12
N SER A 25 0.37 12.20 7.08
CA SER A 25 0.00 11.42 8.27
C SER A 25 -1.08 12.11 9.10
N LEU A 26 -0.99 13.41 9.28
CA LEU A 26 -1.97 14.20 10.03
C LEU A 26 -3.30 14.31 9.27
N GLU A 27 -3.28 14.62 7.98
CA GLU A 27 -4.48 14.67 7.14
C GLU A 27 -5.25 13.35 7.14
N LEU A 28 -4.53 12.24 7.01
CA LEU A 28 -5.15 10.92 6.99
C LEU A 28 -5.50 10.41 8.39
N GLY A 29 -4.94 11.01 9.46
CA GLY A 29 -5.03 10.51 10.83
C GLY A 29 -4.47 9.09 10.93
N LEU A 30 -3.37 8.81 10.24
CA LEU A 30 -2.69 7.52 10.26
C LEU A 30 -1.31 7.66 10.93
N PRO A 31 -1.04 6.92 12.03
CA PRO A 31 0.26 6.96 12.68
C PRO A 31 1.36 6.37 11.78
N ILE A 32 2.52 7.03 11.78
CA ILE A 32 3.72 6.58 11.07
C ILE A 32 4.40 5.46 11.88
N GLY A 33 4.83 4.41 11.20
CA GLY A 33 5.75 3.41 11.75
C GLY A 33 5.09 2.14 12.28
N ALA A 34 5.39 1.73 13.52
CA ALA A 34 5.14 0.39 14.08
C ALA A 34 3.70 -0.13 14.00
N ALA A 35 2.70 0.77 13.99
CA ALA A 35 1.30 0.39 13.78
C ALA A 35 1.03 -0.21 12.39
N GLY A 36 1.94 0.00 11.41
CA GLY A 36 1.83 -0.51 10.05
C GLY A 36 0.71 0.13 9.24
N GLN A 37 0.30 1.36 9.62
CA GLN A 37 -0.76 2.09 8.93
C GLN A 37 -0.19 3.02 7.86
N LEU A 38 0.89 3.75 8.17
CA LEU A 38 1.61 4.59 7.23
C LEU A 38 3.11 4.38 7.39
N TRP A 39 3.80 4.22 6.27
CA TRP A 39 5.26 4.09 6.21
C TRP A 39 5.85 5.30 5.48
N ILE A 40 7.05 5.69 5.87
CA ILE A 40 7.86 6.63 5.10
C ILE A 40 9.00 5.83 4.47
N LEU A 41 9.07 5.82 3.16
CA LEU A 41 10.09 5.10 2.43
C LEU A 41 10.97 6.08 1.63
N PRO A 42 12.31 5.85 1.62
CA PRO A 42 13.23 6.64 0.82
C PRO A 42 13.23 6.17 -0.64
N PHE A 43 13.01 7.09 -1.57
CA PHE A 43 13.13 6.84 -3.00
C PHE A 43 14.10 7.82 -3.65
N LYS A 44 14.94 7.31 -4.54
CA LYS A 44 15.85 8.15 -5.33
C LYS A 44 15.07 9.03 -6.29
N ASN A 45 15.27 10.35 -6.20
CA ASN A 45 14.76 11.29 -7.18
C ASN A 45 15.76 11.43 -8.34
N SER A 46 15.55 10.67 -9.40
CA SER A 46 16.47 10.62 -10.54
C SER A 46 16.59 11.93 -11.30
N LYS A 47 15.52 12.75 -11.31
CA LYS A 47 15.53 14.08 -11.96
C LYS A 47 16.41 15.04 -11.19
N LEU A 48 16.17 15.18 -9.88
CA LEU A 48 16.96 16.06 -9.03
C LEU A 48 18.40 15.59 -8.87
N SER A 49 18.62 14.27 -8.79
CA SER A 49 20.00 13.72 -8.71
C SER A 49 20.83 14.09 -9.94
N ARG A 50 20.24 14.07 -11.13
CA ARG A 50 20.93 14.51 -12.36
C ARG A 50 21.22 16.00 -12.36
N GLN A 51 20.30 16.81 -11.85
CA GLN A 51 20.47 18.28 -11.79
C GLN A 51 21.52 18.69 -10.76
N ALA A 52 21.54 18.01 -9.60
CA ALA A 52 22.44 18.33 -8.51
C ALA A 52 23.84 17.70 -8.63
N GLY A 53 24.02 16.72 -9.54
CA GLY A 53 25.26 15.95 -9.65
C GLY A 53 25.53 15.01 -8.48
N THR A 54 24.60 14.91 -7.52
CA THR A 54 24.67 14.06 -6.33
C THR A 54 23.34 13.35 -6.10
N GLU A 55 23.36 12.19 -5.45
CA GLU A 55 22.13 11.45 -5.16
C GLU A 55 21.19 12.28 -4.29
N GLN A 56 19.97 12.47 -4.77
CA GLN A 56 18.87 13.10 -4.06
C GLN A 56 17.82 12.06 -3.73
N VAL A 57 17.43 11.97 -2.46
CA VAL A 57 16.46 11.02 -1.94
C VAL A 57 15.25 11.75 -1.41
N ASP A 58 14.07 11.33 -1.86
CA ASP A 58 12.80 11.84 -1.39
C ASP A 58 12.15 10.85 -0.43
N ALA A 59 11.53 11.37 0.62
CA ALA A 59 10.62 10.61 1.44
C ALA A 59 9.27 10.50 0.73
N VAL A 60 8.71 9.28 0.69
CA VAL A 60 7.41 9.00 0.09
C VAL A 60 6.53 8.31 1.11
N PRO A 61 5.29 8.82 1.36
CA PRO A 61 4.35 8.17 2.25
C PRO A 61 3.75 6.94 1.54
N VAL A 62 3.73 5.81 2.22
CA VAL A 62 3.14 4.57 1.72
C VAL A 62 2.09 4.10 2.70
N ILE A 63 0.82 4.14 2.29
CA ILE A 63 -0.28 3.67 3.11
C ILE A 63 -0.20 2.14 3.18
N GLY A 64 -0.08 1.61 4.40
CA GLY A 64 -0.04 0.18 4.65
C GLY A 64 -1.43 -0.47 4.56
N TYR A 65 -1.48 -1.80 4.49
CA TYR A 65 -2.73 -2.56 4.52
C TYR A 65 -3.64 -2.16 5.70
N LYS A 66 -3.06 -2.04 6.91
CA LYS A 66 -3.82 -1.63 8.10
C LYS A 66 -4.32 -0.18 8.03
N GLY A 67 -3.58 0.69 7.33
CA GLY A 67 -4.00 2.06 7.07
C GLY A 67 -5.25 2.11 6.20
N TRP A 68 -5.26 1.38 5.10
CA TRP A 68 -6.43 1.24 4.25
C TRP A 68 -7.64 0.70 5.00
N VAL A 69 -7.48 -0.39 5.76
CA VAL A 69 -8.56 -0.96 6.58
C VAL A 69 -9.09 0.06 7.59
N SER A 70 -8.20 0.84 8.23
CA SER A 70 -8.58 1.89 9.17
C SER A 70 -9.36 3.03 8.49
N LEU A 71 -8.89 3.52 7.34
CA LEU A 71 -9.54 4.58 6.58
C LEU A 71 -10.94 4.17 6.12
N LEU A 72 -11.04 3.00 5.49
CA LEU A 72 -12.32 2.48 4.99
C LEU A 72 -13.29 2.13 6.11
N GLY A 73 -12.77 1.64 7.24
CA GLY A 73 -13.55 1.39 8.45
C GLY A 73 -14.22 2.62 9.02
N ARG A 74 -13.64 3.83 8.85
CA ARG A 74 -14.27 5.10 9.27
C ARG A 74 -15.53 5.42 8.44
N SER A 75 -15.66 4.88 7.23
CA SER A 75 -16.91 4.92 6.44
C SER A 75 -17.89 3.81 6.82
N GLY A 76 -17.63 3.05 7.87
CA GLY A 76 -18.45 1.91 8.29
C GLY A 76 -18.25 0.65 7.44
N LEU A 77 -17.28 0.65 6.54
CA LEU A 77 -17.01 -0.51 5.68
C LEU A 77 -16.26 -1.61 6.46
N THR A 78 -16.72 -2.84 6.31
CA THR A 78 -15.99 -4.03 6.77
C THR A 78 -15.23 -4.62 5.59
N ILE A 79 -13.90 -4.70 5.70
CA ILE A 79 -13.01 -5.15 4.63
C ILE A 79 -12.41 -6.51 4.95
N LYS A 80 -12.44 -7.41 3.97
CA LYS A 80 -11.76 -8.71 4.01
C LYS A 80 -10.99 -8.92 2.72
N THR A 81 -9.72 -9.31 2.82
CA THR A 81 -8.92 -9.72 1.66
C THR A 81 -8.46 -11.16 1.82
N ARG A 82 -8.40 -11.89 0.72
CA ARG A 82 -7.98 -13.30 0.68
C ARG A 82 -7.17 -13.57 -0.59
N LEU A 83 -6.44 -14.67 -0.55
CA LEU A 83 -5.78 -15.27 -1.70
C LEU A 83 -6.51 -16.57 -2.04
N HIS A 84 -6.68 -16.82 -3.32
CA HIS A 84 -7.16 -18.07 -3.85
C HIS A 84 -5.96 -18.84 -4.42
N TYR A 85 -5.80 -20.08 -3.96
CA TYR A 85 -4.72 -20.96 -4.37
C TYR A 85 -5.22 -21.99 -5.39
N GLU A 86 -4.30 -22.45 -6.23
CA GLU A 86 -4.58 -23.55 -7.14
C GLU A 86 -5.08 -24.79 -6.38
N GLY A 87 -6.12 -25.44 -6.92
CA GLY A 87 -6.75 -26.59 -6.29
C GLY A 87 -7.93 -26.27 -5.36
N GLU A 88 -8.08 -25.02 -4.94
CA GLU A 88 -9.25 -24.61 -4.13
C GLU A 88 -10.48 -24.39 -5.01
N PRO A 89 -11.70 -24.79 -4.56
CA PRO A 89 -12.94 -24.47 -5.23
C PRO A 89 -13.15 -22.95 -5.36
N TRP A 90 -13.32 -22.50 -6.60
CA TRP A 90 -13.41 -21.09 -6.95
C TRP A 90 -14.44 -20.84 -8.04
N GLU A 91 -15.31 -19.86 -7.83
CA GLU A 91 -16.27 -19.36 -8.80
C GLU A 91 -16.40 -17.85 -8.63
N TRP A 92 -16.26 -17.08 -9.71
CA TRP A 92 -16.53 -15.66 -9.69
C TRP A 92 -17.08 -15.20 -11.05
N ALA A 93 -17.94 -14.19 -11.00
CA ALA A 93 -18.48 -13.52 -12.16
C ALA A 93 -18.72 -12.05 -11.86
N GLU A 94 -18.45 -11.21 -12.84
CA GLU A 94 -18.75 -9.78 -12.83
C GLU A 94 -19.77 -9.47 -13.94
N GLY A 95 -20.47 -8.35 -13.80
CA GLY A 95 -21.49 -7.90 -14.74
C GLY A 95 -22.81 -7.61 -14.02
N SER A 96 -23.94 -7.94 -14.66
CA SER A 96 -25.28 -7.71 -14.09
C SER A 96 -25.57 -8.55 -12.84
N GLU A 97 -24.97 -9.74 -12.77
CA GLU A 97 -25.03 -10.62 -11.60
C GLU A 97 -23.61 -10.88 -11.10
N GLN A 98 -23.28 -10.27 -9.95
CA GLN A 98 -21.97 -10.44 -9.33
C GLN A 98 -21.97 -11.65 -8.40
N THR A 99 -21.02 -12.54 -8.59
CA THR A 99 -20.85 -13.73 -7.74
C THR A 99 -19.38 -13.91 -7.39
N LEU A 100 -19.10 -14.14 -6.11
CA LEU A 100 -17.80 -14.54 -5.62
C LEU A 100 -17.98 -15.66 -4.60
N ARG A 101 -17.52 -16.85 -4.94
CA ARG A 101 -17.54 -18.03 -4.06
C ARG A 101 -16.14 -18.60 -3.99
N HIS A 102 -15.59 -18.59 -2.80
CA HIS A 102 -14.29 -19.20 -2.50
C HIS A 102 -14.42 -20.09 -1.26
N ARG A 103 -13.97 -21.31 -1.41
CA ARG A 103 -13.85 -22.26 -0.31
C ARG A 103 -12.38 -22.61 -0.09
N PRO A 104 -11.70 -21.95 0.87
CA PRO A 104 -10.32 -22.28 1.22
C PRO A 104 -10.21 -23.77 1.60
N ASP A 105 -9.12 -24.40 1.17
CA ASP A 105 -8.81 -25.78 1.48
C ASP A 105 -7.43 -25.89 2.11
N ASP A 106 -7.40 -26.17 3.41
CA ASP A 106 -6.15 -26.33 4.18
C ASP A 106 -5.28 -27.48 3.67
N ASN A 107 -5.86 -28.45 2.92
CA ASN A 107 -5.11 -29.55 2.34
C ASN A 107 -4.08 -29.08 1.31
N VAL A 108 -4.33 -27.97 0.62
CA VAL A 108 -3.34 -27.38 -0.31
C VAL A 108 -2.03 -27.06 0.43
N ARG A 109 -2.11 -26.42 1.56
CA ARG A 109 -0.92 -26.10 2.39
C ARG A 109 -0.32 -27.34 3.03
N LEU A 110 -1.15 -28.27 3.50
CA LEU A 110 -0.70 -29.52 4.10
C LEU A 110 0.09 -30.38 3.09
N SER A 111 -0.35 -30.45 1.85
CA SER A 111 0.37 -31.16 0.77
C SER A 111 1.77 -30.55 0.55
N VAL A 112 1.88 -29.23 0.51
CA VAL A 112 3.17 -28.54 0.37
C VAL A 112 4.10 -28.87 1.55
N ILE A 113 3.57 -28.87 2.77
CA ILE A 113 4.37 -29.20 3.97
C ILE A 113 4.84 -30.68 3.91
N GLN A 114 3.98 -31.60 3.48
CA GLN A 114 4.32 -33.01 3.34
C GLN A 114 5.39 -33.25 2.26
N GLU A 115 5.28 -32.56 1.12
CA GLU A 115 6.28 -32.65 0.05
C GLU A 115 7.65 -32.14 0.48
N LEU A 116 7.69 -31.07 1.27
CA LEU A 116 8.94 -30.51 1.79
C LEU A 116 9.56 -31.35 2.91
N GLY A 117 8.77 -32.12 3.67
CA GLY A 117 9.23 -32.93 4.77
C GLY A 117 10.08 -32.13 5.77
N ASP A 118 11.30 -32.57 6.04
CA ASP A 118 12.23 -31.90 6.96
C ASP A 118 12.69 -30.50 6.48
N GLN A 119 12.46 -30.14 5.22
CA GLN A 119 12.77 -28.81 4.67
C GLN A 119 11.62 -27.80 4.79
N ALA A 120 10.51 -28.17 5.44
CA ALA A 120 9.31 -27.34 5.59
C ALA A 120 9.51 -26.16 6.54
N THR A 121 10.45 -25.27 6.23
CA THR A 121 10.56 -23.99 6.93
C THR A 121 9.41 -23.06 6.53
N PRO A 122 9.00 -22.10 7.39
CA PRO A 122 7.96 -21.13 7.04
C PRO A 122 8.21 -20.43 5.70
N ALA A 123 9.45 -20.03 5.44
CA ALA A 123 9.80 -19.35 4.19
C ALA A 123 9.71 -20.28 2.97
N ALA A 124 10.14 -21.55 3.10
CA ALA A 124 10.04 -22.53 2.01
C ALA A 124 8.58 -22.86 1.67
N VAL A 125 7.75 -23.04 2.68
CA VAL A 125 6.30 -23.26 2.51
C VAL A 125 5.66 -22.05 1.80
N GLU A 126 5.89 -20.83 2.29
CA GLU A 126 5.32 -19.64 1.67
C GLU A 126 5.87 -19.41 0.25
N GLN A 127 7.11 -19.75 -0.04
CA GLN A 127 7.67 -19.65 -1.39
C GLN A 127 6.87 -20.49 -2.39
N ILE A 128 6.52 -21.72 -2.03
CA ILE A 128 5.70 -22.58 -2.89
C ILE A 128 4.26 -22.09 -2.93
N MET A 129 3.66 -21.77 -1.77
CA MET A 129 2.29 -21.25 -1.69
C MET A 129 2.11 -19.98 -2.53
N ASN A 130 3.07 -19.08 -2.54
CA ASN A 130 3.04 -17.87 -3.37
C ASN A 130 3.01 -18.21 -4.87
N GLY A 131 3.67 -19.29 -5.29
CA GLY A 131 3.61 -19.81 -6.66
C GLY A 131 2.22 -20.38 -7.03
N LEU A 132 1.49 -20.88 -6.05
CA LEU A 132 0.14 -21.46 -6.25
C LEU A 132 -0.97 -20.40 -6.25
N VAL A 133 -0.71 -19.14 -5.90
CA VAL A 133 -1.73 -18.08 -5.96
C VAL A 133 -2.22 -17.87 -7.37
N ARG A 134 -3.53 -17.97 -7.58
CA ARG A 134 -4.24 -17.74 -8.87
C ARG A 134 -4.95 -16.40 -8.89
N HIS A 135 -5.57 -16.02 -7.76
CA HIS A 135 -6.27 -14.75 -7.61
C HIS A 135 -6.02 -14.16 -6.22
N ALA A 136 -6.12 -12.85 -6.13
CA ALA A 136 -6.32 -12.14 -4.88
C ALA A 136 -7.64 -11.38 -4.96
N TYR A 137 -8.36 -11.29 -3.85
CA TYR A 137 -9.61 -10.54 -3.83
C TYR A 137 -9.81 -9.77 -2.54
N SER A 138 -10.57 -8.69 -2.67
CA SER A 138 -11.04 -7.84 -1.59
C SER A 138 -12.56 -7.83 -1.58
N ILE A 139 -13.15 -7.99 -0.39
CA ILE A 139 -14.60 -7.85 -0.18
C ILE A 139 -14.79 -6.67 0.75
N ALA A 140 -15.72 -5.78 0.39
CA ALA A 140 -16.20 -4.70 1.23
C ALA A 140 -17.69 -4.88 1.51
N THR A 141 -18.07 -4.77 2.78
CA THR A 141 -19.47 -4.84 3.21
C THR A 141 -19.86 -3.53 3.88
N THR A 142 -20.92 -2.89 3.39
CA THR A 142 -21.47 -1.67 3.97
C THR A 142 -22.25 -1.96 5.26
N PRO A 143 -22.55 -0.95 6.09
CA PRO A 143 -23.44 -1.11 7.26
C PRO A 143 -24.84 -1.61 6.90
N SER A 144 -25.32 -1.35 5.68
CA SER A 144 -26.61 -1.84 5.19
C SER A 144 -26.57 -3.31 4.71
N GLY A 145 -25.38 -3.93 4.72
CA GLY A 145 -25.19 -5.31 4.29
C GLY A 145 -24.93 -5.48 2.78
N LEU A 146 -24.85 -4.38 2.01
CA LEU A 146 -24.43 -4.45 0.63
C LEU A 146 -22.96 -4.87 0.56
N THR A 147 -22.67 -5.85 -0.27
CA THR A 147 -21.33 -6.39 -0.47
C THR A 147 -20.85 -6.14 -1.88
N THR A 148 -19.66 -5.60 -2.02
CA THR A 148 -18.92 -5.46 -3.27
C THR A 148 -17.61 -6.22 -3.17
N PHE A 149 -17.02 -6.57 -4.30
CA PHE A 149 -15.71 -7.23 -4.32
C PHE A 149 -14.89 -6.77 -5.52
N GLU A 150 -13.59 -6.91 -5.39
CA GLU A 150 -12.59 -6.69 -6.42
C GLU A 150 -11.72 -7.95 -6.51
N VAL A 151 -11.48 -8.44 -7.73
CA VAL A 151 -10.64 -9.62 -7.98
C VAL A 151 -9.49 -9.24 -8.90
N MET A 152 -8.29 -9.67 -8.54
CA MET A 152 -7.11 -9.58 -9.39
C MET A 152 -6.61 -10.98 -9.73
N SER A 153 -6.44 -11.25 -11.01
CA SER A 153 -5.79 -12.46 -11.51
C SER A 153 -4.29 -12.46 -11.22
N ARG A 154 -3.67 -13.63 -11.28
CA ARG A 154 -2.21 -13.75 -11.15
C ARG A 154 -1.45 -12.83 -12.10
N ALA A 155 -1.86 -12.74 -13.35
CA ALA A 155 -1.20 -11.87 -14.35
C ALA A 155 -1.27 -10.38 -13.98
N GLU A 156 -2.39 -9.92 -13.44
CA GLU A 156 -2.53 -8.55 -12.95
C GLU A 156 -1.67 -8.31 -11.71
N LEU A 157 -1.57 -9.28 -10.80
CA LEU A 157 -0.72 -9.22 -9.63
C LEU A 157 0.77 -9.14 -10.01
N ASP A 158 1.20 -9.97 -10.96
CA ASP A 158 2.58 -9.95 -11.46
C ASP A 158 2.90 -8.62 -12.16
N THR A 159 1.93 -8.04 -12.87
CA THR A 159 2.05 -6.71 -13.48
C THR A 159 2.20 -5.62 -12.43
N ALA A 160 1.35 -5.62 -11.40
CA ALA A 160 1.42 -4.65 -10.29
C ALA A 160 2.75 -4.77 -9.52
N GLU A 161 3.20 -5.99 -9.27
CA GLU A 161 4.51 -6.24 -8.70
C GLU A 161 5.63 -5.68 -9.58
N ALA A 162 5.59 -5.92 -10.89
CA ALA A 162 6.60 -5.46 -11.84
C ALA A 162 6.69 -3.93 -11.90
N MET A 163 5.56 -3.24 -11.73
CA MET A 163 5.47 -1.78 -11.72
C MET A 163 5.80 -1.15 -10.36
N SER A 164 5.88 -1.96 -9.29
CA SER A 164 6.08 -1.44 -7.93
C SER A 164 7.45 -0.78 -7.80
N PRO A 165 7.52 0.50 -7.37
CA PRO A 165 8.77 1.16 -7.05
C PRO A 165 9.51 0.39 -5.94
N GLY A 166 10.82 0.18 -6.13
CA GLY A 166 11.63 -0.54 -5.13
C GLY A 166 11.47 -2.07 -5.14
N LYS A 167 10.73 -2.68 -6.08
CA LYS A 167 10.62 -4.13 -6.23
C LYS A 167 11.98 -4.85 -6.17
N ASN A 168 12.99 -4.26 -6.82
CA ASN A 168 14.31 -4.84 -6.95
C ASN A 168 15.26 -4.48 -5.79
N ALA A 169 14.82 -3.70 -4.81
CA ALA A 169 15.63 -3.40 -3.63
C ALA A 169 15.92 -4.69 -2.83
N PRO A 170 17.11 -4.83 -2.23
CA PRO A 170 17.48 -6.04 -1.48
C PRO A 170 16.51 -6.37 -0.34
N ASP A 171 15.96 -5.34 0.29
CA ASP A 171 15.01 -5.37 1.40
C ASP A 171 13.53 -5.28 0.95
N SER A 172 13.27 -5.46 -0.35
CA SER A 172 11.92 -5.37 -0.89
C SER A 172 11.00 -6.45 -0.31
N PRO A 173 9.82 -6.08 0.21
CA PRO A 173 8.84 -7.05 0.70
C PRO A 173 8.28 -7.94 -0.42
N TRP A 174 8.41 -7.56 -1.68
CA TRP A 174 8.06 -8.40 -2.82
C TRP A 174 9.02 -9.60 -3.01
N ARG A 175 10.24 -9.52 -2.47
CA ARG A 175 11.25 -10.58 -2.55
C ARG A 175 11.24 -11.51 -1.33
N ASP A 176 10.57 -11.11 -0.27
CA ASP A 176 10.43 -11.92 0.95
C ASP A 176 9.18 -12.81 0.83
N PRO A 177 9.32 -14.15 0.81
CA PRO A 177 8.18 -15.07 0.71
C PRO A 177 7.13 -14.86 1.79
N LEU A 178 7.53 -14.42 2.99
CA LEU A 178 6.63 -14.19 4.12
C LEU A 178 5.90 -12.84 4.04
N ALA A 179 6.49 -11.86 3.34
CA ALA A 179 5.90 -10.55 3.15
C ALA A 179 5.07 -10.44 1.86
N TRP A 180 5.41 -11.20 0.81
CA TRP A 180 4.75 -11.17 -0.49
C TRP A 180 3.21 -11.30 -0.40
N PRO A 181 2.61 -12.21 0.38
CA PRO A 181 1.16 -12.31 0.50
C PRO A 181 0.50 -11.04 1.06
N ARG A 182 1.23 -10.31 1.90
CA ARG A 182 0.74 -9.03 2.46
C ARG A 182 0.75 -7.93 1.40
N MET A 183 1.77 -7.91 0.55
CA MET A 183 1.86 -6.97 -0.58
C MET A 183 0.72 -7.21 -1.56
N VAL A 184 0.48 -8.46 -1.95
CA VAL A 184 -0.63 -8.84 -2.84
C VAL A 184 -1.98 -8.42 -2.27
N ARG A 185 -2.23 -8.69 -0.98
CA ARG A 185 -3.47 -8.26 -0.31
C ARG A 185 -3.61 -6.74 -0.25
N LYS A 186 -2.50 -6.01 -0.04
CA LYS A 186 -2.51 -4.55 -0.10
C LYS A 186 -2.90 -4.09 -1.50
N THR A 187 -2.31 -4.66 -2.54
CA THR A 187 -2.52 -4.28 -3.93
C THR A 187 -4.00 -4.40 -4.34
N VAL A 188 -4.63 -5.54 -4.08
CA VAL A 188 -6.05 -5.71 -4.41
C VAL A 188 -6.95 -4.82 -3.56
N LEU A 189 -6.59 -4.55 -2.30
CA LEU A 189 -7.34 -3.63 -1.45
C LEU A 189 -7.23 -2.19 -1.94
N THR A 190 -6.05 -1.74 -2.33
CA THR A 190 -5.83 -0.39 -2.87
C THR A 190 -6.63 -0.19 -4.16
N ARG A 191 -6.68 -1.19 -5.04
CA ARG A 191 -7.50 -1.16 -6.25
C ARG A 191 -8.98 -1.06 -5.90
N HIS A 192 -9.48 -1.91 -5.01
CA HIS A 192 -10.88 -1.89 -4.57
C HIS A 192 -11.27 -0.55 -3.91
N ALA A 193 -10.37 0.03 -3.10
CA ALA A 193 -10.64 1.29 -2.40
C ALA A 193 -10.98 2.46 -3.34
N LYS A 194 -10.48 2.44 -4.59
CA LYS A 194 -10.77 3.47 -5.60
C LYS A 194 -12.21 3.43 -6.12
N GLU A 195 -12.89 2.30 -5.95
CA GLU A 195 -14.27 2.08 -6.45
C GLU A 195 -15.31 2.07 -5.32
N LEU A 196 -14.85 2.07 -4.06
CA LEU A 196 -15.75 2.02 -2.92
C LEU A 196 -16.49 3.34 -2.68
N PRO A 197 -17.73 3.29 -2.16
CA PRO A 197 -18.50 4.47 -1.80
C PRO A 197 -17.95 5.11 -0.52
N ILE A 198 -16.87 5.85 -0.64
CA ILE A 198 -16.18 6.54 0.46
C ILE A 198 -16.55 8.01 0.57
N ALA A 199 -17.53 8.48 -0.20
CA ALA A 199 -17.98 9.87 -0.20
C ALA A 199 -18.31 10.36 1.22
N GLY A 200 -17.77 11.54 1.56
CA GLY A 200 -17.87 12.12 2.90
C GLY A 200 -16.80 11.65 3.90
N ASN A 201 -15.96 10.68 3.55
CA ASN A 201 -14.77 10.33 4.31
C ASN A 201 -13.55 11.01 3.68
N GLN A 202 -13.33 12.28 4.02
CA GLN A 202 -12.26 13.11 3.46
C GLN A 202 -10.88 12.44 3.53
N ALA A 203 -10.59 11.73 4.63
CA ALA A 203 -9.31 11.04 4.78
C ALA A 203 -9.16 9.86 3.79
N ALA A 204 -10.21 9.09 3.54
CA ALA A 204 -10.19 8.01 2.56
C ALA A 204 -10.12 8.55 1.12
N GLU A 205 -10.89 9.59 0.80
CA GLU A 205 -10.84 10.29 -0.50
C GLU A 205 -9.43 10.85 -0.75
N ARG A 206 -8.84 11.49 0.26
CA ARG A 206 -7.47 12.01 0.20
C ARG A 206 -6.45 10.90 -0.01
N ALA A 207 -6.59 9.77 0.68
CA ALA A 207 -5.72 8.61 0.54
C ALA A 207 -5.75 8.05 -0.89
N VAL A 208 -6.94 7.92 -1.49
CA VAL A 208 -7.11 7.49 -2.89
C VAL A 208 -6.46 8.48 -3.85
N ALA A 209 -6.62 9.78 -3.63
CA ALA A 209 -6.00 10.82 -4.46
C ALA A 209 -4.47 10.76 -4.39
N ILE A 210 -3.89 10.59 -3.18
CA ILE A 210 -2.45 10.48 -2.97
C ILE A 210 -1.90 9.23 -3.69
N GLU A 211 -2.50 8.06 -3.47
CA GLU A 211 -2.05 6.81 -4.09
C GLU A 211 -2.13 6.90 -5.63
N SER A 212 -3.24 7.42 -6.17
CA SER A 212 -3.43 7.59 -7.62
C SER A 212 -2.40 8.56 -8.23
N HIS A 213 -2.08 9.65 -7.52
CA HIS A 213 -1.06 10.60 -7.96
C HIS A 213 0.34 9.95 -8.02
N LEU A 214 0.71 9.20 -6.97
CA LEU A 214 2.00 8.53 -6.91
C LEU A 214 2.11 7.39 -7.93
N GLU A 215 1.06 6.62 -8.15
CA GLU A 215 1.01 5.59 -9.20
C GLU A 215 1.13 6.16 -10.61
N ALA A 216 0.57 7.35 -10.86
CA ALA A 216 0.72 8.06 -12.12
C ALA A 216 2.14 8.64 -12.34
N GLY A 217 3.08 8.41 -11.41
CA GLY A 217 4.45 8.92 -11.47
C GLY A 217 4.64 10.32 -10.92
N GLY A 218 3.62 10.88 -10.27
CA GLY A 218 3.73 12.13 -9.51
C GLY A 218 4.64 11.98 -8.28
N THR A 219 5.02 13.10 -7.71
CA THR A 219 5.86 13.12 -6.52
C THR A 219 5.14 13.73 -5.34
N ILE A 220 5.64 13.51 -4.12
CA ILE A 220 5.09 14.16 -2.93
C ILE A 220 5.19 15.69 -3.02
N ASN A 221 6.10 16.21 -3.85
CA ASN A 221 6.26 17.66 -4.02
C ASN A 221 5.17 18.29 -4.89
N ASP A 222 4.51 17.48 -5.72
CA ASP A 222 3.48 17.91 -6.64
C ASP A 222 2.06 17.65 -6.09
N LEU A 223 1.96 17.09 -4.86
CA LEU A 223 0.67 16.83 -4.22
C LEU A 223 -0.01 18.15 -3.84
N PRO A 224 -1.23 18.42 -4.36
CA PRO A 224 -1.99 19.60 -3.98
C PRO A 224 -2.32 19.63 -2.47
N GLY A 225 -2.36 20.82 -1.89
CA GLY A 225 -2.77 21.03 -0.49
C GLY A 225 -1.72 20.69 0.57
N LEU A 226 -0.47 20.44 0.17
CA LEU A 226 0.64 20.35 1.11
C LEU A 226 1.40 21.66 1.16
N ASP A 227 1.55 22.22 2.35
CA ASP A 227 2.24 23.49 2.58
C ASP A 227 3.76 23.36 2.41
N ASP A 228 4.36 24.45 1.97
CA ASP A 228 5.81 24.61 1.98
C ASP A 228 6.20 25.52 3.16
N PRO A 229 6.84 25.00 4.22
CA PRO A 229 7.18 25.79 5.39
C PRO A 229 8.20 26.91 5.08
N GLU A 230 8.93 26.83 3.95
CA GLU A 230 9.88 27.87 3.56
C GLU A 230 9.22 28.99 2.75
N ALA A 231 8.05 28.74 2.13
CA ALA A 231 7.32 29.76 1.39
C ALA A 231 6.70 30.82 2.32
N ASP A 232 6.34 30.44 3.55
CA ASP A 232 5.70 31.32 4.53
C ASP A 232 6.72 32.15 5.33
N ALA A 233 7.96 31.69 5.45
CA ALA A 233 9.02 32.41 6.14
C ALA A 233 9.52 33.67 5.42
N GLY A 234 9.11 33.88 4.15
CA GLY A 234 9.49 35.03 3.32
C GLY A 234 8.52 36.22 3.35
N GLN A 235 7.39 36.13 4.07
CA GLN A 235 6.38 37.18 4.17
C GLN A 235 6.33 37.87 5.55
N GLU A 236 7.46 38.11 6.18
CA GLU A 236 7.49 39.15 7.21
C GLU A 236 7.30 40.50 6.55
N SER A 237 6.11 41.07 6.67
CA SER A 237 5.78 42.43 6.29
C SER A 237 6.76 43.40 6.94
N PRO A 238 7.33 44.37 6.19
CA PRO A 238 8.08 45.45 6.83
C PRO A 238 7.09 46.24 7.70
N GLY A 239 7.29 46.10 9.01
CA GLY A 239 6.48 46.78 10.00
C GLY A 239 6.47 48.31 9.75
N ASP A 240 5.28 48.86 9.87
CA ASP A 240 5.04 50.28 10.00
C ASP A 240 5.93 50.92 11.02
N ALA A 241 6.93 51.66 10.52
CA ALA A 241 7.65 52.62 11.29
C ALA A 241 7.02 54.01 10.98
N SER A 242 6.14 54.43 11.87
CA SER A 242 5.71 55.81 12.00
C SER A 242 5.70 56.25 13.43
#